data_2b937555bd14765766ee421dbe8ae54e
#
_entry.id   2b937555bd14765766ee421dbe8ae54e
#
_cell.length_a   1.000
_cell.length_b   1.000
_cell.length_c   1.000
_cell.angle_alpha   90.00
_cell.angle_beta   90.00
_cell.angle_gamma   90.00
#
_symmetry.space_group_name_H-M   'P 1'
#
loop_
_entity.id
_entity.type
_entity.pdbx_description
1 polymer ?
#
loop_
_entity_poly.entity_id
_entity_poly.type
_entity_poly.pdbx_seq_one_letter_code
_entity_poly.pdbx_strand_id
1 'polypeptide(L)'
;MNKHHIMPPRDADPNRPSWMRLCAWSAFFATLPSGVWRVLMIVGFMPGTADFRTFQLAGEPTLGYVYVFGLSIVQVTCGYLAVGLIRPWGEHLGQWRIPARLPVFLGAVGSLALIWIFNVQMVAQVALGHRPDAGLIHNWALAVMLWCYLPILLWGPLTLATVWGYWQCRAHENSEAYPRGETSSP
;
A
#
# COMPACT_ATOMS: atom_id res chain seq x y z
N MET A 1 22.10 -22.97 37.09
CA MET A 1 20.84 -23.28 36.38
C MET A 1 20.33 -21.98 35.78
N ASN A 2 20.65 -21.76 34.51
CA ASN A 2 20.30 -20.51 33.79
C ASN A 2 18.91 -20.68 33.17
N LYS A 3 17.89 -20.09 33.75
CA LYS A 3 16.54 -20.08 33.19
C LYS A 3 16.58 -19.16 31.95
N HIS A 4 16.74 -19.75 30.77
CA HIS A 4 16.41 -19.08 29.54
C HIS A 4 14.94 -18.63 29.62
N HIS A 5 14.75 -17.35 29.85
CA HIS A 5 13.45 -16.71 29.77
C HIS A 5 13.10 -16.68 28.28
N ILE A 6 12.36 -17.71 27.84
CA ILE A 6 11.78 -17.76 26.49
C ILE A 6 10.72 -16.64 26.49
N MET A 7 11.08 -15.47 25.95
CA MET A 7 10.08 -14.43 25.67
C MET A 7 9.02 -15.02 24.72
N PRO A 8 7.74 -14.91 25.05
CA PRO A 8 6.68 -15.31 24.12
C PRO A 8 6.82 -14.49 22.82
N PRO A 9 6.45 -15.06 21.66
CA PRO A 9 6.49 -14.36 20.40
C PRO A 9 5.69 -13.07 20.51
N ARG A 10 6.35 -11.95 20.28
CA ARG A 10 5.74 -10.60 20.22
C ARG A 10 4.89 -10.48 18.97
N ASP A 11 3.73 -11.12 18.96
CA ASP A 11 2.81 -11.13 17.81
C ASP A 11 2.03 -9.81 17.63
N ALA A 12 2.11 -8.91 18.56
CA ALA A 12 1.64 -7.53 18.41
C ALA A 12 2.36 -6.67 19.46
N ASP A 13 3.04 -5.63 19.02
CA ASP A 13 3.52 -4.60 19.95
C ASP A 13 2.29 -3.92 20.56
N PRO A 14 2.02 -4.09 21.90
CA PRO A 14 0.83 -3.54 22.54
C PRO A 14 0.78 -2.01 22.52
N ASN A 15 1.90 -1.36 22.23
CA ASN A 15 2.01 0.10 22.19
C ASN A 15 1.58 0.73 20.86
N ARG A 16 1.27 -0.06 19.82
CA ARG A 16 0.82 0.51 18.55
C ARG A 16 -0.69 0.77 18.55
N PRO A 17 -1.13 2.01 18.28
CA PRO A 17 -2.54 2.39 18.27
C PRO A 17 -3.37 1.52 17.32
N SER A 18 -4.58 1.15 17.72
CA SER A 18 -5.50 0.31 16.91
C SER A 18 -5.85 0.95 15.56
N TRP A 19 -5.94 2.28 15.51
CA TRP A 19 -6.20 3.01 14.26
C TRP A 19 -5.11 2.82 13.21
N MET A 20 -3.84 2.76 13.63
CA MET A 20 -2.71 2.54 12.73
C MET A 20 -2.78 1.14 12.09
N ARG A 21 -3.17 0.13 12.88
CA ARG A 21 -3.40 -1.24 12.37
C ARG A 21 -4.55 -1.26 11.37
N LEU A 22 -5.64 -0.54 11.67
CA LEU A 22 -6.78 -0.42 10.76
C LEU A 22 -6.35 0.25 9.45
N CYS A 23 -5.63 1.37 9.49
CA CYS A 23 -5.13 2.06 8.31
C CYS A 23 -4.24 1.16 7.44
N ALA A 24 -3.28 0.43 8.03
CA ALA A 24 -2.37 -0.45 7.31
C ALA A 24 -3.12 -1.60 6.59
N TRP A 25 -4.03 -2.27 7.29
CA TRP A 25 -4.83 -3.34 6.69
C TRP A 25 -5.81 -2.82 5.64
N SER A 26 -6.45 -1.68 5.89
CA SER A 26 -7.34 -1.04 4.91
C SER A 26 -6.58 -0.60 3.66
N ALA A 27 -5.36 -0.08 3.80
CA ALA A 27 -4.49 0.23 2.67
C ALA A 27 -4.19 -1.02 1.82
N PHE A 28 -3.87 -2.14 2.45
CA PHE A 28 -3.65 -3.41 1.77
C PHE A 28 -4.91 -3.90 1.05
N PHE A 29 -6.04 -3.98 1.76
CA PHE A 29 -7.30 -4.46 1.16
C PHE A 29 -7.82 -3.55 0.04
N ALA A 30 -7.54 -2.25 0.09
CA ALA A 30 -7.90 -1.31 -0.96
C ALA A 30 -7.22 -1.61 -2.31
N THR A 31 -6.08 -2.32 -2.31
CA THR A 31 -5.39 -2.69 -3.56
C THR A 31 -5.98 -3.93 -4.24
N LEU A 32 -6.66 -4.81 -3.49
CA LEU A 32 -7.08 -6.12 -4.00
C LEU A 32 -8.16 -6.04 -5.10
N PRO A 33 -9.25 -5.25 -4.96
CA PRO A 33 -10.33 -5.27 -5.95
C PRO A 33 -9.85 -4.89 -7.36
N SER A 34 -9.02 -3.85 -7.48
CA SER A 34 -8.48 -3.42 -8.77
C SER A 34 -7.47 -4.40 -9.35
N GLY A 35 -6.66 -5.06 -8.50
CA GLY A 35 -5.75 -6.12 -8.92
C GLY A 35 -6.49 -7.33 -9.46
N VAL A 36 -7.50 -7.81 -8.72
CA VAL A 36 -8.35 -8.94 -9.13
C VAL A 36 -9.09 -8.61 -10.43
N TRP A 37 -9.68 -7.42 -10.55
CA TRP A 37 -10.38 -6.99 -11.75
C TRP A 37 -9.46 -7.04 -12.99
N ARG A 38 -8.22 -6.52 -12.88
CA ARG A 38 -7.24 -6.55 -13.98
C ARG A 38 -6.91 -7.98 -14.42
N VAL A 39 -6.68 -8.86 -13.46
CA VAL A 39 -6.36 -10.26 -13.75
C VAL A 39 -7.55 -10.93 -14.44
N LEU A 40 -8.77 -10.76 -13.94
CA LEU A 40 -9.97 -11.35 -14.54
C LEU A 40 -10.23 -10.80 -15.95
N MET A 41 -9.99 -9.51 -16.17
CA MET A 41 -10.13 -8.85 -17.46
C MET A 41 -9.12 -9.41 -18.48
N ILE A 42 -7.83 -9.46 -18.13
CA ILE A 42 -6.79 -9.88 -19.08
C ILE A 42 -6.90 -11.38 -19.44
N VAL A 43 -7.35 -12.21 -18.49
CA VAL A 43 -7.61 -13.65 -18.73
C VAL A 43 -8.90 -13.87 -19.55
N GLY A 44 -9.80 -12.86 -19.63
CA GLY A 44 -11.01 -12.91 -20.44
C GLY A 44 -12.24 -13.46 -19.70
N PHE A 45 -12.19 -13.54 -18.37
CA PHE A 45 -13.35 -13.92 -17.56
C PHE A 45 -14.39 -12.80 -17.40
N MET A 46 -14.05 -11.57 -17.83
CA MET A 46 -14.93 -10.41 -17.66
C MET A 46 -15.67 -10.11 -18.97
N PRO A 47 -16.98 -10.41 -19.08
CA PRO A 47 -17.74 -10.06 -20.29
C PRO A 47 -17.82 -8.54 -20.47
N GLY A 48 -17.82 -8.06 -21.73
CA GLY A 48 -17.86 -6.63 -22.06
C GLY A 48 -16.53 -5.89 -21.93
N THR A 49 -15.41 -6.62 -21.80
CA THR A 49 -14.05 -6.06 -21.77
C THR A 49 -13.17 -6.55 -22.93
N ALA A 50 -13.77 -7.20 -23.95
CA ALA A 50 -13.02 -7.81 -25.06
C ALA A 50 -12.18 -6.79 -25.84
N ASP A 51 -12.73 -5.62 -26.13
CA ASP A 51 -12.05 -4.55 -26.87
C ASP A 51 -10.87 -3.98 -26.07
N PHE A 52 -11.08 -3.78 -24.77
CA PHE A 52 -10.02 -3.31 -23.86
C PHE A 52 -8.92 -4.35 -23.69
N ARG A 53 -9.27 -5.62 -23.58
CA ARG A 53 -8.31 -6.73 -23.57
C ARG A 53 -7.49 -6.77 -24.85
N THR A 54 -8.15 -6.66 -26.01
CA THR A 54 -7.48 -6.62 -27.31
C THR A 54 -6.54 -5.43 -27.41
N PHE A 55 -6.94 -4.26 -26.92
CA PHE A 55 -6.09 -3.08 -26.83
C PHE A 55 -4.86 -3.31 -25.95
N GLN A 56 -5.02 -3.92 -24.78
CA GLN A 56 -3.92 -4.23 -23.85
C GLN A 56 -2.94 -5.28 -24.40
N LEU A 57 -3.43 -6.16 -25.28
CA LEU A 57 -2.63 -7.21 -25.92
C LEU A 57 -2.18 -6.82 -27.34
N ALA A 58 -2.45 -5.59 -27.77
CA ALA A 58 -2.05 -5.10 -29.09
C ALA A 58 -0.51 -5.07 -29.21
N GLY A 59 0.02 -5.64 -30.25
CA GLY A 59 1.46 -5.81 -30.49
C GLY A 59 1.95 -7.17 -29.98
N GLU A 60 2.68 -7.19 -28.87
CA GLU A 60 3.22 -8.40 -28.25
C GLU A 60 2.33 -8.89 -27.09
N PRO A 61 1.50 -9.92 -27.26
CA PRO A 61 0.59 -10.40 -26.22
C PRO A 61 1.31 -10.78 -24.93
N THR A 62 2.51 -11.38 -25.04
CA THR A 62 3.32 -11.78 -23.88
C THR A 62 3.68 -10.58 -23.02
N LEU A 63 4.06 -9.46 -23.63
CA LEU A 63 4.37 -8.22 -22.90
C LEU A 63 3.13 -7.65 -22.22
N GLY A 64 1.96 -7.71 -22.86
CA GLY A 64 0.69 -7.30 -22.26
C GLY A 64 0.36 -8.09 -21.00
N TYR A 65 0.50 -9.42 -21.03
CA TYR A 65 0.32 -10.26 -19.86
C TYR A 65 1.35 -9.93 -18.77
N VAL A 66 2.63 -9.88 -19.09
CA VAL A 66 3.71 -9.56 -18.13
C VAL A 66 3.46 -8.20 -17.47
N TYR A 67 3.05 -7.21 -18.25
CA TYR A 67 2.73 -5.88 -17.73
C TYR A 67 1.58 -5.91 -16.70
N VAL A 68 0.45 -6.52 -17.06
CA VAL A 68 -0.75 -6.54 -16.18
C VAL A 68 -0.52 -7.37 -14.92
N PHE A 69 0.08 -8.56 -15.04
CA PHE A 69 0.40 -9.39 -13.89
C PHE A 69 1.49 -8.74 -13.03
N GLY A 70 2.56 -8.23 -13.65
CA GLY A 70 3.64 -7.55 -12.95
C GLY A 70 3.13 -6.34 -12.16
N LEU A 71 2.32 -5.49 -12.79
CA LEU A 71 1.72 -4.34 -12.12
C LEU A 71 0.82 -4.75 -10.95
N SER A 72 0.04 -5.82 -11.09
CA SER A 72 -0.83 -6.34 -10.04
C SER A 72 -0.02 -6.89 -8.86
N ILE A 73 1.06 -7.62 -9.13
CA ILE A 73 1.98 -8.14 -8.11
C ILE A 73 2.66 -6.99 -7.36
N VAL A 74 3.21 -6.01 -8.09
CA VAL A 74 3.84 -4.82 -7.49
C VAL A 74 2.85 -4.07 -6.61
N GLN A 75 1.62 -3.86 -7.09
CA GLN A 75 0.56 -3.17 -6.34
C GLN A 75 0.24 -3.89 -5.02
N VAL A 76 0.00 -5.20 -5.05
CA VAL A 76 -0.30 -6.00 -3.86
C VAL A 76 0.90 -6.03 -2.91
N THR A 77 2.12 -6.17 -3.43
CA THR A 77 3.35 -6.15 -2.63
C THR A 77 3.52 -4.81 -1.94
N CYS A 78 3.36 -3.69 -2.65
CA CYS A 78 3.44 -2.35 -2.06
C CYS A 78 2.34 -2.12 -1.01
N GLY A 79 1.12 -2.62 -1.25
CA GLY A 79 0.05 -2.60 -0.24
C GLY A 79 0.42 -3.40 1.02
N TYR A 80 1.05 -4.56 0.85
CA TYR A 80 1.51 -5.39 1.96
C TYR A 80 2.68 -4.77 2.73
N LEU A 81 3.54 -4.00 2.07
CA LEU A 81 4.62 -3.26 2.76
C LEU A 81 4.08 -2.25 3.77
N ALA A 82 2.89 -1.67 3.56
CA ALA A 82 2.24 -0.82 4.57
C ALA A 82 1.93 -1.61 5.86
N VAL A 83 1.57 -2.90 5.74
CA VAL A 83 1.38 -3.78 6.89
C VAL A 83 2.72 -4.07 7.61
N GLY A 84 3.84 -4.04 6.88
CA GLY A 84 5.19 -4.17 7.45
C GLY A 84 5.52 -3.10 8.50
N LEU A 85 4.97 -1.90 8.37
CA LEU A 85 5.17 -0.82 9.35
C LEU A 85 4.55 -1.10 10.73
N ILE A 86 3.58 -2.01 10.79
CA ILE A 86 2.90 -2.41 12.03
C ILE A 86 3.35 -3.77 12.56
N ARG A 87 4.18 -4.49 11.79
CA ARG A 87 4.67 -5.82 12.13
C ARG A 87 6.17 -5.80 12.42
N PRO A 88 6.67 -6.65 13.32
CA PRO A 88 8.09 -6.66 13.69
C PRO A 88 9.03 -7.04 12.53
N TRP A 89 8.55 -7.75 11.51
CA TRP A 89 9.37 -8.08 10.34
C TRP A 89 9.76 -6.87 9.48
N GLY A 90 9.01 -5.78 9.52
CA GLY A 90 9.37 -4.53 8.83
C GLY A 90 10.57 -3.79 9.44
N GLU A 91 10.97 -4.15 10.66
CA GLU A 91 12.11 -3.55 11.38
C GLU A 91 13.41 -4.36 11.25
N HIS A 92 13.31 -5.62 10.83
CA HIS A 92 14.43 -6.54 10.75
C HIS A 92 14.44 -7.24 9.39
N LEU A 93 15.43 -6.94 8.56
CA LEU A 93 15.72 -7.69 7.35
C LEU A 93 16.84 -8.71 7.68
N GLY A 94 16.45 -9.89 8.16
CA GLY A 94 17.40 -10.88 8.64
C GLY A 94 18.17 -10.38 9.87
N GLN A 95 19.51 -10.25 9.76
CA GLN A 95 20.39 -9.76 10.84
C GLN A 95 20.56 -8.22 10.86
N TRP A 96 20.02 -7.51 9.87
CA TRP A 96 20.21 -6.07 9.70
C TRP A 96 19.06 -5.30 10.33
N ARG A 97 19.38 -4.42 11.28
CA ARG A 97 18.45 -3.43 11.81
C ARG A 97 18.31 -2.28 10.81
N ILE A 98 17.12 -2.11 10.27
CA ILE A 98 16.81 -1.00 9.36
C ILE A 98 16.66 0.27 10.21
N PRO A 99 17.42 1.37 9.93
CA PRO A 99 17.22 2.63 10.64
C PRO A 99 15.80 3.12 10.39
N ALA A 100 15.08 3.49 11.46
CA ALA A 100 13.66 3.87 11.39
C ALA A 100 13.36 5.01 10.40
N ARG A 101 14.34 5.83 10.08
CA ARG A 101 14.22 6.93 9.10
C ARG A 101 13.99 6.42 7.66
N LEU A 102 14.55 5.24 7.31
CA LEU A 102 14.44 4.70 5.96
C LEU A 102 13.00 4.29 5.59
N PRO A 103 12.30 3.43 6.38
CA PRO A 103 10.91 3.10 6.08
C PRO A 103 9.97 4.29 6.15
N VAL A 104 10.23 5.28 7.03
CA VAL A 104 9.45 6.53 7.08
C VAL A 104 9.63 7.33 5.80
N PHE A 105 10.86 7.54 5.33
CA PHE A 105 11.13 8.28 4.11
C PHE A 105 10.55 7.60 2.87
N LEU A 106 10.85 6.31 2.68
CA LEU A 106 10.34 5.54 1.54
C LEU A 106 8.80 5.44 1.57
N GLY A 107 8.22 5.21 2.74
CA GLY A 107 6.77 5.16 2.92
C GLY A 107 6.10 6.51 2.64
N ALA A 108 6.68 7.61 3.08
CA ALA A 108 6.16 8.96 2.81
C ALA A 108 6.24 9.31 1.33
N VAL A 109 7.40 9.13 0.69
CA VAL A 109 7.57 9.37 -0.75
C VAL A 109 6.64 8.48 -1.57
N GLY A 110 6.57 7.18 -1.24
CA GLY A 110 5.67 6.25 -1.91
C GLY A 110 4.20 6.64 -1.75
N SER A 111 3.77 7.03 -0.55
CA SER A 111 2.40 7.47 -0.29
C SER A 111 2.04 8.74 -1.06
N LEU A 112 2.94 9.71 -1.12
CA LEU A 112 2.74 10.94 -1.89
C LEU A 112 2.66 10.66 -3.39
N ALA A 113 3.50 9.76 -3.91
CA ALA A 113 3.43 9.31 -5.29
C ALA A 113 2.08 8.63 -5.60
N LEU A 114 1.58 7.76 -4.70
CA LEU A 114 0.28 7.11 -4.84
C LEU A 114 -0.87 8.12 -4.82
N ILE A 115 -0.82 9.12 -3.92
CA ILE A 115 -1.80 10.21 -3.88
C ILE A 115 -1.77 10.99 -5.19
N TRP A 116 -0.59 11.33 -5.69
CA TRP A 116 -0.46 12.03 -6.96
C TRP A 116 -1.06 11.24 -8.13
N ILE A 117 -0.70 9.96 -8.26
CA ILE A 117 -1.14 9.11 -9.38
C ILE A 117 -2.64 8.83 -9.30
N PHE A 118 -3.15 8.39 -8.16
CA PHE A 118 -4.54 7.91 -8.06
C PHE A 118 -5.53 9.02 -7.68
N ASN A 119 -5.18 9.95 -6.80
CA ASN A 119 -6.11 10.98 -6.36
C ASN A 119 -6.06 12.22 -7.26
N VAL A 120 -4.87 12.62 -7.72
CA VAL A 120 -4.75 13.82 -8.55
C VAL A 120 -4.89 13.48 -10.03
N GLN A 121 -3.98 12.66 -10.57
CA GLN A 121 -3.93 12.38 -12.01
C GLN A 121 -5.16 11.60 -12.50
N MET A 122 -5.53 10.52 -11.83
CA MET A 122 -6.68 9.69 -12.26
C MET A 122 -7.98 10.47 -12.16
N VAL A 123 -8.22 11.21 -11.05
CA VAL A 123 -9.42 12.02 -10.88
C VAL A 123 -9.46 13.16 -11.89
N ALA A 124 -8.33 13.83 -12.14
CA ALA A 124 -8.23 14.89 -13.13
C ALA A 124 -8.54 14.37 -14.55
N GLN A 125 -8.00 13.21 -14.94
CA GLN A 125 -8.28 12.59 -16.24
C GLN A 125 -9.77 12.28 -16.40
N VAL A 126 -10.40 11.71 -15.37
CA VAL A 126 -11.86 11.43 -15.40
C VAL A 126 -12.67 12.73 -15.50
N ALA A 127 -12.30 13.75 -14.70
CA ALA A 127 -13.01 15.05 -14.71
C ALA A 127 -12.86 15.80 -16.03
N LEU A 128 -11.72 15.69 -16.70
CA LEU A 128 -11.46 16.32 -18.01
C LEU A 128 -11.95 15.47 -19.19
N GLY A 129 -12.56 14.31 -18.94
CA GLY A 129 -13.02 13.40 -19.99
C GLY A 129 -11.91 12.67 -20.77
N HIS A 130 -10.66 12.75 -20.34
CA HIS A 130 -9.51 12.10 -20.96
C HIS A 130 -9.31 10.69 -20.40
N ARG A 131 -10.30 9.84 -20.53
CA ARG A 131 -10.22 8.45 -20.06
C ARG A 131 -9.56 7.56 -21.11
N PRO A 132 -8.43 6.87 -20.79
CA PRO A 132 -7.76 5.98 -21.74
C PRO A 132 -8.62 4.76 -22.16
N ASP A 133 -9.62 4.42 -21.34
CA ASP A 133 -10.59 3.35 -21.57
C ASP A 133 -11.87 3.82 -22.27
N ALA A 134 -11.95 5.11 -22.63
CA ALA A 134 -13.12 5.68 -23.28
C ALA A 134 -13.37 5.00 -24.64
N GLY A 135 -14.57 4.44 -24.80
CA GLY A 135 -14.93 3.69 -26.00
C GLY A 135 -14.53 2.21 -26.02
N LEU A 136 -13.77 1.72 -25.04
CA LEU A 136 -13.33 0.32 -24.96
C LEU A 136 -14.10 -0.49 -23.93
N ILE A 137 -14.65 0.18 -22.90
CA ILE A 137 -15.46 -0.45 -21.84
C ILE A 137 -16.77 0.33 -21.70
N HIS A 138 -17.88 -0.38 -21.76
CA HIS A 138 -19.22 0.20 -21.74
C HIS A 138 -20.13 -0.48 -20.68
N ASN A 139 -21.25 0.19 -20.41
CA ASN A 139 -22.35 -0.35 -19.59
C ASN A 139 -21.90 -0.83 -18.20
N TRP A 140 -22.40 -2.02 -17.82
CA TRP A 140 -22.15 -2.62 -16.50
C TRP A 140 -20.66 -2.93 -16.24
N ALA A 141 -19.89 -3.28 -17.27
CA ALA A 141 -18.47 -3.57 -17.13
C ALA A 141 -17.69 -2.33 -16.67
N LEU A 142 -18.06 -1.15 -17.17
CA LEU A 142 -17.53 0.13 -16.69
C LEU A 142 -17.89 0.37 -15.21
N ALA A 143 -19.16 0.12 -14.84
CA ALA A 143 -19.59 0.29 -13.45
C ALA A 143 -18.77 -0.61 -12.50
N VAL A 144 -18.60 -1.89 -12.85
CA VAL A 144 -17.78 -2.84 -12.07
C VAL A 144 -16.34 -2.37 -11.97
N MET A 145 -15.74 -1.92 -13.08
CA MET A 145 -14.39 -1.37 -13.08
C MET A 145 -14.28 -0.20 -12.08
N LEU A 146 -15.17 0.79 -12.16
CA LEU A 146 -15.16 1.95 -11.28
C LEU A 146 -15.29 1.54 -9.80
N TRP A 147 -16.20 0.60 -9.47
CA TRP A 147 -16.35 0.06 -8.13
C TRP A 147 -15.05 -0.63 -7.63
N CYS A 148 -14.38 -1.38 -8.49
CA CYS A 148 -13.12 -2.03 -8.15
C CYS A 148 -11.95 -1.04 -7.97
N TYR A 149 -12.01 0.10 -8.68
CA TYR A 149 -10.97 1.13 -8.58
C TYR A 149 -11.25 2.19 -7.49
N LEU A 150 -12.48 2.32 -7.02
CA LEU A 150 -12.81 3.29 -5.97
C LEU A 150 -11.97 3.11 -4.69
N PRO A 151 -11.76 1.88 -4.16
CA PRO A 151 -10.96 1.71 -2.95
C PRO A 151 -9.50 2.13 -3.11
N ILE A 152 -8.93 2.08 -4.32
CA ILE A 152 -7.52 2.41 -4.55
C ILE A 152 -7.21 3.89 -4.27
N LEU A 153 -8.22 4.76 -4.33
CA LEU A 153 -8.10 6.17 -3.94
C LEU A 153 -7.73 6.33 -2.46
N LEU A 154 -8.12 5.38 -1.62
CA LEU A 154 -7.80 5.38 -0.20
C LEU A 154 -6.40 4.84 0.10
N TRP A 155 -5.77 4.14 -0.85
CA TRP A 155 -4.48 3.48 -0.64
C TRP A 155 -3.38 4.47 -0.24
N GLY A 156 -3.17 5.54 -1.00
CA GLY A 156 -2.17 6.57 -0.69
C GLY A 156 -2.39 7.24 0.67
N PRO A 157 -3.57 7.84 0.93
CA PRO A 157 -3.89 8.46 2.22
C PRO A 157 -3.76 7.54 3.43
N LEU A 158 -4.25 6.28 3.33
CA LEU A 158 -4.14 5.31 4.41
C LEU A 158 -2.70 4.88 4.67
N THR A 159 -1.91 4.70 3.62
CA THR A 159 -0.47 4.40 3.76
C THR A 159 0.25 5.58 4.41
N LEU A 160 -0.04 6.82 4.02
CA LEU A 160 0.54 8.02 4.62
C LEU A 160 0.17 8.13 6.11
N ALA A 161 -1.08 7.88 6.47
CA ALA A 161 -1.51 7.84 7.87
C ALA A 161 -0.76 6.77 8.68
N THR A 162 -0.53 5.59 8.09
CA THR A 162 0.25 4.52 8.72
C THR A 162 1.70 4.93 8.96
N VAL A 163 2.35 5.57 7.97
CA VAL A 163 3.71 6.10 8.07
C VAL A 163 3.81 7.17 9.16
N TRP A 164 2.83 8.06 9.22
CA TRP A 164 2.74 9.10 10.25
C TRP A 164 2.64 8.48 11.66
N GLY A 165 1.75 7.50 11.85
CA GLY A 165 1.62 6.78 13.11
C GLY A 165 2.91 6.07 13.51
N TYR A 166 3.59 5.42 12.57
CA TYR A 166 4.88 4.79 12.82
C TYR A 166 5.94 5.80 13.28
N TRP A 167 6.01 6.96 12.62
CA TRP A 167 6.94 8.02 13.00
C TRP A 167 6.67 8.56 14.41
N GLN A 168 5.40 8.80 14.76
CA GLN A 168 5.02 9.25 16.11
C GLN A 168 5.42 8.25 17.21
N CYS A 169 5.14 6.96 17.02
CA CYS A 169 5.53 5.92 17.98
C CYS A 169 7.05 5.92 18.21
N ARG A 170 7.83 6.03 17.14
CA ARG A 170 9.30 6.07 17.24
C ARG A 170 9.85 7.35 17.88
N ALA A 171 9.20 8.48 17.67
CA ALA A 171 9.59 9.74 18.30
C ALA A 171 9.40 9.67 19.83
N HIS A 172 8.31 9.05 20.30
CA HIS A 172 8.06 8.85 21.73
C HIS A 172 9.06 7.89 22.37
N GLU A 173 9.35 6.74 21.74
CA GLU A 173 10.35 5.79 22.24
C GLU A 173 11.73 6.44 22.43
N ASN A 174 12.15 7.30 21.50
CA ASN A 174 13.43 8.01 21.60
C ASN A 174 13.45 9.07 22.71
N SER A 175 12.30 9.69 23.00
CA SER A 175 12.19 10.70 24.07
C SER A 175 12.25 10.06 25.45
N GLU A 176 11.69 8.86 25.62
CA GLU A 176 11.75 8.12 26.90
C GLU A 176 13.12 7.48 27.15
N ALA A 177 13.82 7.08 26.07
CA ALA A 177 15.17 6.49 26.17
C ALA A 177 16.25 7.51 26.57
N TYR A 178 16.00 8.80 26.45
CA TYR A 178 16.91 9.87 26.84
C TYR A 178 16.20 10.86 27.78
N PRO A 179 15.98 10.52 29.07
CA PRO A 179 15.45 11.47 30.04
C PRO A 179 16.42 12.67 30.09
N ARG A 180 15.88 13.87 29.84
CA ARG A 180 16.63 15.12 30.02
C ARG A 180 17.24 15.09 31.39
N GLY A 181 18.59 15.05 31.42
CA GLY A 181 19.32 15.07 32.68
C GLY A 181 18.75 16.12 33.58
N GLU A 182 18.29 15.71 34.77
CA GLU A 182 18.02 16.60 35.85
C GLU A 182 19.29 17.44 36.00
N THR A 183 19.19 18.73 35.69
CA THR A 183 20.18 19.70 36.08
C THR A 183 20.19 19.69 37.59
N SER A 184 21.10 18.89 38.17
CA SER A 184 21.50 19.03 39.56
C SER A 184 22.08 20.43 39.70
N SER A 185 21.25 21.38 40.12
CA SER A 185 21.71 22.66 40.64
C SER A 185 22.45 22.40 41.95
N PRO A 186 23.61 22.98 42.12
CA PRO A 186 24.38 22.93 43.34
C PRO A 186 23.71 23.64 44.53
#